data_f853cf073ee30842fc5b8b182abd8466
#
_entry.id   f853cf073ee30842fc5b8b182abd8466
#
_cell.length_a   1.000
_cell.length_b   1.000
_cell.length_c   1.000
_cell.angle_alpha   90.00
_cell.angle_beta   90.00
_cell.angle_gamma   90.00
#
_symmetry.space_group_name_H-M   'P 1'
#
loop_
_entity.id
_entity.type
_entity.pdbx_description
1 polymer ?
#
loop_
_entity_poly.entity_id
_entity_poly.type
_entity_poly.pdbx_seq_one_letter_code
_entity_poly.pdbx_strand_id
1 'polypeptide(L)'
;MPRAPFVAVNLISDPIHGYVELTKRLTAAESAAAGLPPEDVAEEDLLDTAWLQRLRRISQLQSARWVFPTAEHSRFTHGLGVMHEAGLWARSLYPSLRSTLALLGEPVPSEGLVVETLRMAGLLHDVGHGPFAHFFDDQFLAAFEAPADARRATGKKLTHEDLSGRIIERELGPLLCGLRRAPGEVAERDAFSDGEAIDPAWVSFLVSKPALADPSMPRWVRWLQPLLSGIFTVDNLDYVRRDAYLTGVAVGPVEVERLRRYAFISERGLTLYEPGLPALEMFLTSRRFMYQQVYFHRTVRAIDLDLAEVFGPSVRAIFGDGSPAERLGAYADLDEYGLLPQAARWARGEALAEQPSPGDGTVTPGVGSAWRAILLRKPTWRAEAEFRAEYGAGGRPEERIAALGRPEPGRIAIDLAEVDARPADPAVADSLLAIESRDGSAISVSAALASIPAYWLIARRYRRRG
;
A
#
# COMPACT_ATOMS: atom_id res chain seq x y z
N MET A 1 -24.50 19.01 -29.60
CA MET A 1 -23.31 19.85 -29.36
C MET A 1 -22.26 18.99 -28.72
N PRO A 2 -20.98 19.05 -29.07
CA PRO A 2 -19.95 18.34 -28.33
C PRO A 2 -19.98 18.82 -26.89
N ARG A 3 -20.12 17.90 -25.94
CA ARG A 3 -20.09 18.18 -24.49
C ARG A 3 -18.67 18.59 -24.11
N ALA A 4 -18.54 19.57 -23.19
CA ALA A 4 -17.25 19.82 -22.57
C ALA A 4 -16.77 18.51 -21.91
N PRO A 5 -15.54 18.05 -22.16
CA PRO A 5 -15.08 16.73 -21.71
C PRO A 5 -15.05 16.58 -20.17
N PHE A 6 -15.17 17.67 -19.42
CA PHE A 6 -15.07 17.70 -17.96
C PHE A 6 -16.41 17.76 -17.19
N VAL A 7 -17.55 17.54 -17.87
CA VAL A 7 -18.86 17.63 -17.18
C VAL A 7 -19.01 16.57 -16.09
N ALA A 8 -18.43 15.38 -16.30
CA ALA A 8 -18.56 14.25 -15.40
C ALA A 8 -17.27 13.88 -14.65
N VAL A 9 -16.21 14.66 -14.80
CA VAL A 9 -14.88 14.37 -14.25
C VAL A 9 -14.29 15.61 -13.59
N ASN A 10 -13.68 15.45 -12.43
CA ASN A 10 -12.81 16.42 -11.78
C ASN A 10 -11.34 16.04 -11.98
N LEU A 11 -10.47 17.06 -11.95
CA LEU A 11 -9.03 16.91 -12.06
C LEU A 11 -8.34 17.32 -10.76
N ILE A 12 -7.49 16.45 -10.23
CA ILE A 12 -6.60 16.76 -9.11
C ILE A 12 -5.18 16.85 -9.65
N SER A 13 -4.49 17.97 -9.38
CA SER A 13 -3.07 18.11 -9.72
C SER A 13 -2.21 17.21 -8.83
N ASP A 14 -1.31 16.43 -9.43
CA ASP A 14 -0.38 15.54 -8.74
C ASP A 14 1.04 15.73 -9.30
N PRO A 15 2.07 15.86 -8.46
CA PRO A 15 3.44 16.14 -8.92
C PRO A 15 4.09 14.95 -9.66
N ILE A 16 3.54 13.74 -9.52
CA ILE A 16 4.08 12.51 -10.14
C ILE A 16 3.34 12.16 -11.42
N HIS A 17 2.00 12.32 -11.40
CA HIS A 17 1.11 11.89 -12.49
C HIS A 17 0.61 13.06 -13.36
N GLY A 18 0.89 14.31 -12.96
CA GLY A 18 0.33 15.50 -13.61
C GLY A 18 -1.10 15.74 -13.14
N TYR A 19 -2.06 14.99 -13.70
CA TYR A 19 -3.47 15.09 -13.29
C TYR A 19 -4.04 13.71 -13.02
N VAL A 20 -4.75 13.61 -11.89
CA VAL A 20 -5.56 12.45 -11.50
C VAL A 20 -7.01 12.80 -11.79
N GLU A 21 -7.66 12.01 -12.65
CA GLU A 21 -9.07 12.14 -12.96
C GLU A 21 -9.92 11.43 -11.93
N LEU A 22 -11.06 12.04 -11.58
CA LEU A 22 -12.06 11.49 -10.68
C LEU A 22 -13.44 11.63 -11.28
N THR A 23 -14.31 10.65 -11.11
CA THR A 23 -15.72 10.82 -11.39
C THR A 23 -16.33 11.80 -10.40
N LYS A 24 -17.11 12.76 -10.94
CA LYS A 24 -17.70 13.86 -10.19
C LYS A 24 -19.15 13.54 -9.84
N ARG A 25 -19.63 13.97 -8.68
CA ARG A 25 -21.06 14.01 -8.38
C ARG A 25 -21.79 14.87 -9.39
N LEU A 26 -22.84 14.34 -9.96
CA LEU A 26 -23.66 15.04 -10.93
C LEU A 26 -24.99 15.43 -10.30
N THR A 27 -25.51 16.61 -10.67
CA THR A 27 -26.90 16.95 -10.39
C THR A 27 -27.82 16.03 -11.22
N ALA A 28 -29.08 15.87 -10.80
CA ALA A 28 -30.05 15.07 -11.55
C ALA A 28 -30.17 15.49 -13.03
N ALA A 29 -30.03 16.81 -13.32
CA ALA A 29 -30.05 17.33 -14.68
C ALA A 29 -28.79 16.95 -15.48
N GLU A 30 -27.62 16.97 -14.85
CA GLU A 30 -26.34 16.55 -15.45
C GLU A 30 -26.33 15.03 -15.69
N SER A 31 -26.82 14.25 -14.73
CA SER A 31 -26.95 12.78 -14.86
C SER A 31 -27.87 12.41 -16.03
N ALA A 32 -29.05 13.00 -16.09
CA ALA A 32 -29.97 12.80 -17.20
C ALA A 32 -29.36 13.21 -18.55
N ALA A 33 -28.64 14.35 -18.58
CA ALA A 33 -27.94 14.79 -19.79
C ALA A 33 -26.74 13.87 -20.14
N ALA A 34 -26.18 13.16 -19.20
CA ALA A 34 -25.12 12.17 -19.38
C ALA A 34 -25.65 10.75 -19.67
N GLY A 35 -26.97 10.52 -19.56
CA GLY A 35 -27.56 9.19 -19.68
C GLY A 35 -27.27 8.29 -18.49
N LEU A 36 -26.98 8.87 -17.32
CA LEU A 36 -26.68 8.19 -16.07
C LEU A 36 -27.90 8.16 -15.14
N PRO A 37 -27.99 7.22 -14.20
CA PRO A 37 -29.01 7.23 -13.17
C PRO A 37 -28.99 8.52 -12.35
N PRO A 38 -30.13 8.99 -11.84
CA PRO A 38 -30.21 10.23 -11.05
C PRO A 38 -29.48 10.15 -9.69
N GLU A 39 -29.21 8.93 -9.21
CA GLU A 39 -28.51 8.64 -7.95
C GLU A 39 -27.13 8.00 -8.22
N ASP A 40 -26.44 8.44 -9.26
CA ASP A 40 -25.12 7.94 -9.61
C ASP A 40 -24.10 8.26 -8.50
N VAL A 41 -23.51 7.23 -7.91
CA VAL A 41 -22.41 7.35 -6.96
C VAL A 41 -21.12 7.63 -7.73
N ALA A 42 -20.36 8.61 -7.29
CA ALA A 42 -19.10 8.99 -7.88
C ALA A 42 -17.91 8.62 -6.96
N GLU A 43 -16.69 8.57 -7.51
CA GLU A 43 -15.47 8.41 -6.71
C GLU A 43 -15.33 9.53 -5.66
N GLU A 44 -15.84 10.74 -5.92
CA GLU A 44 -15.90 11.81 -4.93
C GLU A 44 -16.65 11.41 -3.65
N ASP A 45 -17.70 10.58 -3.76
CA ASP A 45 -18.47 10.14 -2.58
C ASP A 45 -17.63 9.24 -1.67
N LEU A 46 -16.77 8.38 -2.25
CA LEU A 46 -15.83 7.58 -1.47
C LEU A 46 -14.74 8.45 -0.87
N LEU A 47 -14.16 9.36 -1.65
CA LEU A 47 -13.10 10.26 -1.17
C LEU A 47 -13.52 11.09 0.03
N ASP A 48 -14.79 11.54 0.06
CA ASP A 48 -15.34 12.37 1.13
C ASP A 48 -15.77 11.56 2.37
N THR A 49 -15.58 10.24 2.37
CA THR A 49 -15.83 9.44 3.59
C THR A 49 -14.81 9.74 4.68
N ALA A 50 -15.20 9.57 5.93
CA ALA A 50 -14.30 9.69 7.08
C ALA A 50 -13.07 8.76 6.95
N TRP A 51 -13.25 7.57 6.37
CA TRP A 51 -12.20 6.58 6.17
C TRP A 51 -11.09 7.07 5.23
N LEU A 52 -11.44 7.67 4.10
CA LEU A 52 -10.46 8.20 3.16
C LEU A 52 -9.85 9.50 3.68
N GLN A 53 -10.68 10.41 4.24
CA GLN A 53 -10.20 11.69 4.79
C GLN A 53 -9.24 11.48 5.99
N ARG A 54 -9.38 10.37 6.73
CA ARG A 54 -8.44 9.96 7.79
C ARG A 54 -7.02 9.76 7.26
N LEU A 55 -6.85 9.23 6.04
CA LEU A 55 -5.53 8.99 5.44
C LEU A 55 -4.73 10.29 5.21
N ARG A 56 -5.38 11.47 5.15
CA ARG A 56 -4.68 12.77 5.14
C ARG A 56 -3.88 13.04 6.41
N ARG A 57 -4.24 12.37 7.50
CA ARG A 57 -3.66 12.53 8.84
C ARG A 57 -2.73 11.36 9.21
N ILE A 58 -2.37 10.54 8.24
CA ILE A 58 -1.41 9.44 8.38
C ILE A 58 -0.28 9.66 7.36
N SER A 59 0.94 9.82 7.86
CA SER A 59 2.12 10.05 7.04
C SER A 59 2.49 8.81 6.23
N GLN A 60 2.86 8.99 4.96
CA GLN A 60 3.35 7.90 4.11
C GLN A 60 4.67 7.34 4.63
N LEU A 61 5.60 8.21 5.01
CA LEU A 61 6.96 7.83 5.36
C LEU A 61 7.25 7.69 6.86
N GLN A 62 6.21 7.60 7.69
CA GLN A 62 6.34 7.29 9.13
C GLN A 62 7.42 8.17 9.80
N SER A 63 8.41 7.53 10.47
CA SER A 63 9.53 8.21 11.13
C SER A 63 10.54 8.83 10.15
N ALA A 64 10.58 8.39 8.88
CA ALA A 64 11.53 8.93 7.90
C ALA A 64 11.30 10.42 7.60
N ARG A 65 10.08 10.94 7.79
CA ARG A 65 9.77 12.38 7.67
C ARG A 65 10.61 13.24 8.61
N TRP A 66 11.03 12.74 9.75
CA TRP A 66 11.92 13.46 10.67
C TRP A 66 13.38 13.51 10.20
N VAL A 67 13.75 12.69 9.21
CA VAL A 67 15.09 12.66 8.62
C VAL A 67 15.09 13.39 7.27
N PHE A 68 14.03 13.26 6.49
CA PHE A 68 13.82 13.89 5.19
C PHE A 68 12.74 14.96 5.31
N PRO A 69 13.10 16.24 5.50
CA PRO A 69 12.15 17.29 5.91
C PRO A 69 11.03 17.59 4.91
N THR A 70 11.22 17.26 3.63
CA THR A 70 10.20 17.44 2.58
C THR A 70 9.26 16.25 2.42
N ALA A 71 9.52 15.14 3.12
CA ALA A 71 8.77 13.90 3.06
C ALA A 71 7.52 13.92 3.98
N GLU A 72 6.69 14.95 3.86
CA GLU A 72 5.51 15.20 4.70
C GLU A 72 4.18 14.82 4.02
N HIS A 73 4.24 14.06 2.92
CA HIS A 73 3.04 13.61 2.22
C HIS A 73 2.30 12.51 2.99
N SER A 74 1.00 12.50 2.78
CA SER A 74 0.08 11.59 3.44
C SER A 74 -0.22 10.34 2.60
N ARG A 75 -0.74 9.31 3.23
CA ARG A 75 -1.29 8.13 2.54
C ARG A 75 -2.46 8.46 1.63
N PHE A 76 -3.18 9.53 1.88
CA PHE A 76 -4.22 10.01 0.99
C PHE A 76 -3.69 10.38 -0.40
N THR A 77 -2.59 11.15 -0.47
CA THR A 77 -2.00 11.54 -1.77
C THR A 77 -1.40 10.36 -2.50
N HIS A 78 -0.80 9.41 -1.78
CA HIS A 78 -0.33 8.16 -2.32
C HIS A 78 -1.50 7.31 -2.88
N GLY A 79 -2.57 7.12 -2.11
CA GLY A 79 -3.75 6.37 -2.54
C GLY A 79 -4.39 6.92 -3.83
N LEU A 80 -4.41 8.26 -4.00
CA LEU A 80 -4.85 8.89 -5.27
C LEU A 80 -3.92 8.51 -6.43
N GLY A 81 -2.61 8.52 -6.21
CA GLY A 81 -1.64 8.13 -7.24
C GLY A 81 -1.75 6.66 -7.61
N VAL A 82 -1.94 5.77 -6.62
CA VAL A 82 -2.14 4.33 -6.86
C VAL A 82 -3.45 4.08 -7.62
N MET A 83 -4.53 4.77 -7.26
CA MET A 83 -5.80 4.73 -8.00
C MET A 83 -5.62 5.11 -9.47
N HIS A 84 -4.91 6.21 -9.73
CA HIS A 84 -4.62 6.65 -11.10
C HIS A 84 -3.81 5.63 -11.88
N GLU A 85 -2.71 5.14 -11.31
CA GLU A 85 -1.86 4.14 -11.93
C GLU A 85 -2.65 2.84 -12.22
N ALA A 86 -3.48 2.39 -11.26
CA ALA A 86 -4.36 1.23 -11.41
C ALA A 86 -5.31 1.38 -12.61
N GLY A 87 -5.90 2.55 -12.80
CA GLY A 87 -6.75 2.85 -13.95
C GLY A 87 -6.00 2.79 -15.28
N LEU A 88 -4.79 3.34 -15.34
CA LEU A 88 -3.93 3.27 -16.53
C LEU A 88 -3.56 1.82 -16.89
N TRP A 89 -3.22 1.01 -15.90
CA TRP A 89 -2.92 -0.41 -16.09
C TRP A 89 -4.15 -1.20 -16.56
N ALA A 90 -5.31 -0.99 -15.93
CA ALA A 90 -6.56 -1.64 -16.31
C ALA A 90 -6.90 -1.38 -17.79
N ARG A 91 -6.84 -0.12 -18.22
CA ARG A 91 -7.09 0.25 -19.63
C ARG A 91 -6.10 -0.38 -20.60
N SER A 92 -4.82 -0.40 -20.24
CA SER A 92 -3.78 -1.00 -21.07
C SER A 92 -3.94 -2.51 -21.25
N LEU A 93 -4.36 -3.20 -20.17
CA LEU A 93 -4.51 -4.66 -20.15
C LEU A 93 -5.86 -5.13 -20.71
N TYR A 94 -6.90 -4.28 -20.70
CA TYR A 94 -8.25 -4.68 -21.05
C TYR A 94 -8.40 -5.32 -22.44
N PRO A 95 -7.76 -4.82 -23.53
CA PRO A 95 -7.90 -5.45 -24.84
C PRO A 95 -7.47 -6.93 -24.87
N SER A 96 -6.35 -7.24 -24.20
CA SER A 96 -5.86 -8.62 -24.09
C SER A 96 -6.70 -9.45 -23.11
N LEU A 97 -7.11 -8.87 -21.99
CA LEU A 97 -8.02 -9.50 -21.04
C LEU A 97 -9.33 -9.94 -21.71
N ARG A 98 -9.98 -9.01 -22.40
CA ARG A 98 -11.21 -9.25 -23.15
C ARG A 98 -11.04 -10.41 -24.14
N SER A 99 -9.99 -10.36 -24.96
CA SER A 99 -9.72 -11.34 -26.00
C SER A 99 -9.46 -12.72 -25.41
N THR A 100 -8.68 -12.80 -24.32
CA THR A 100 -8.33 -14.07 -23.67
C THR A 100 -9.53 -14.68 -22.95
N LEU A 101 -10.35 -13.88 -22.27
CA LEU A 101 -11.59 -14.38 -21.64
C LEU A 101 -12.57 -14.91 -22.69
N ALA A 102 -12.77 -14.17 -23.80
CA ALA A 102 -13.65 -14.61 -24.89
C ALA A 102 -13.16 -15.93 -25.52
N LEU A 103 -11.85 -16.08 -25.71
CA LEU A 103 -11.24 -17.30 -26.25
C LEU A 103 -11.49 -18.52 -25.33
N LEU A 104 -11.50 -18.30 -24.00
CA LEU A 104 -11.77 -19.34 -23.00
C LEU A 104 -13.26 -19.57 -22.75
N GLY A 105 -14.15 -18.80 -23.39
CA GLY A 105 -15.60 -18.89 -23.15
C GLY A 105 -16.04 -18.38 -21.78
N GLU A 106 -15.22 -17.55 -21.14
CA GLU A 106 -15.50 -16.92 -19.84
C GLU A 106 -16.32 -15.63 -20.02
N PRO A 107 -17.14 -15.24 -19.03
CA PRO A 107 -17.82 -13.94 -19.05
C PRO A 107 -16.81 -12.79 -19.19
N VAL A 108 -17.10 -11.87 -20.10
CA VAL A 108 -16.27 -10.70 -20.37
C VAL A 108 -16.92 -9.48 -19.70
N PRO A 109 -16.32 -8.93 -18.64
CA PRO A 109 -16.81 -7.70 -18.01
C PRO A 109 -16.61 -6.49 -18.94
N SER A 110 -17.40 -5.41 -18.73
CA SER A 110 -17.17 -4.15 -19.43
C SER A 110 -15.80 -3.54 -19.05
N GLU A 111 -15.24 -2.71 -19.93
CA GLU A 111 -13.99 -1.99 -19.63
C GLU A 111 -14.16 -1.08 -18.42
N GLY A 112 -15.28 -0.36 -18.34
CA GLY A 112 -15.59 0.52 -17.22
C GLY A 112 -15.57 -0.22 -15.87
N LEU A 113 -16.19 -1.41 -15.80
CA LEU A 113 -16.19 -2.22 -14.56
C LEU A 113 -14.78 -2.65 -14.16
N VAL A 114 -13.97 -3.12 -15.11
CA VAL A 114 -12.58 -3.56 -14.83
C VAL A 114 -11.74 -2.39 -14.34
N VAL A 115 -11.81 -1.26 -15.05
CA VAL A 115 -11.05 -0.05 -14.73
C VAL A 115 -11.43 0.45 -13.34
N GLU A 116 -12.73 0.59 -13.07
CA GLU A 116 -13.19 1.14 -11.80
C GLU A 116 -12.91 0.20 -10.61
N THR A 117 -13.09 -1.10 -10.79
CA THR A 117 -12.74 -2.08 -9.75
C THR A 117 -11.26 -1.98 -9.36
N LEU A 118 -10.37 -1.87 -10.35
CA LEU A 118 -8.94 -1.79 -10.08
C LEU A 118 -8.54 -0.43 -9.50
N ARG A 119 -9.19 0.66 -9.94
CA ARG A 119 -9.04 2.01 -9.35
C ARG A 119 -9.43 2.01 -7.88
N MET A 120 -10.57 1.41 -7.54
CA MET A 120 -11.04 1.31 -6.16
C MET A 120 -10.11 0.44 -5.31
N ALA A 121 -9.60 -0.66 -5.84
CA ALA A 121 -8.59 -1.45 -5.15
C ALA A 121 -7.31 -0.63 -4.90
N GLY A 122 -6.85 0.17 -5.86
CA GLY A 122 -5.72 1.07 -5.71
C GLY A 122 -5.97 2.19 -4.68
N LEU A 123 -7.17 2.79 -4.67
CA LEU A 123 -7.53 3.84 -3.71
C LEU A 123 -7.60 3.33 -2.27
N LEU A 124 -8.14 2.13 -2.10
CA LEU A 124 -8.54 1.58 -0.80
C LEU A 124 -7.50 0.61 -0.20
N HIS A 125 -6.40 0.32 -0.90
CA HIS A 125 -5.44 -0.68 -0.44
C HIS A 125 -4.87 -0.38 0.97
N ASP A 126 -4.70 0.90 1.28
CA ASP A 126 -4.10 1.42 2.52
C ASP A 126 -5.13 1.93 3.54
N VAL A 127 -6.45 1.80 3.28
CA VAL A 127 -7.50 2.39 4.13
C VAL A 127 -7.47 1.86 5.57
N GLY A 128 -6.94 0.65 5.77
CA GLY A 128 -6.79 -0.01 7.06
C GLY A 128 -5.56 0.40 7.86
N HIS A 129 -4.66 1.23 7.35
CA HIS A 129 -3.49 1.67 8.12
C HIS A 129 -3.84 2.54 9.33
N GLY A 130 -3.12 2.33 10.43
CA GLY A 130 -3.12 3.18 11.62
C GLY A 130 -2.00 4.23 11.61
N PRO A 131 -1.86 5.01 12.69
CA PRO A 131 -0.78 5.98 12.82
C PRO A 131 0.59 5.29 12.70
N PHE A 132 1.52 5.88 11.93
CA PHE A 132 2.81 5.27 11.59
C PHE A 132 2.74 3.95 10.80
N ALA A 133 1.59 3.66 10.18
CA ALA A 133 1.39 2.61 9.16
C ALA A 133 1.98 1.24 9.54
N HIS A 134 2.95 0.70 8.77
CA HIS A 134 3.55 -0.62 9.06
C HIS A 134 4.15 -0.73 10.46
N PHE A 135 4.63 0.39 11.02
CA PHE A 135 5.10 0.40 12.40
C PHE A 135 3.96 0.12 13.40
N PHE A 136 2.74 0.59 13.08
CA PHE A 136 1.53 0.26 13.85
C PHE A 136 1.19 -1.23 13.75
N ASP A 137 1.34 -1.82 12.58
CA ASP A 137 1.11 -3.27 12.39
C ASP A 137 2.01 -4.07 13.33
N ASP A 138 3.32 -3.78 13.32
CA ASP A 138 4.32 -4.50 14.11
C ASP A 138 4.19 -4.28 15.62
N GLN A 139 3.88 -3.06 16.05
CA GLN A 139 3.93 -2.65 17.45
C GLN A 139 2.58 -2.72 18.16
N PHE A 140 1.47 -2.78 17.42
CA PHE A 140 0.13 -2.80 18.00
C PHE A 140 -0.76 -3.89 17.42
N LEU A 141 -0.98 -3.96 16.09
CA LEU A 141 -1.87 -4.95 15.49
C LEU A 141 -1.39 -6.39 15.70
N ALA A 142 -0.08 -6.60 15.70
CA ALA A 142 0.52 -7.93 15.92
C ALA A 142 0.17 -8.59 17.28
N ALA A 143 -0.43 -7.84 18.22
CA ALA A 143 -0.94 -8.38 19.48
C ALA A 143 -2.32 -9.05 19.34
N PHE A 144 -3.00 -8.86 18.21
CA PHE A 144 -4.34 -9.39 17.94
C PHE A 144 -4.28 -10.48 16.87
N GLU A 145 -5.22 -11.42 16.94
CA GLU A 145 -5.42 -12.41 15.87
C GLU A 145 -6.27 -11.81 14.73
N ALA A 146 -5.96 -12.24 13.51
CA ALA A 146 -6.79 -11.91 12.35
C ALA A 146 -8.21 -12.48 12.55
N PRO A 147 -9.26 -11.74 12.18
CA PRO A 147 -10.63 -12.24 12.29
C PRO A 147 -10.84 -13.53 11.49
N ALA A 148 -11.73 -14.39 11.97
CA ALA A 148 -12.01 -15.68 11.33
C ALA A 148 -12.55 -15.55 9.88
N ASP A 149 -13.16 -14.40 9.55
CA ASP A 149 -13.64 -14.04 8.22
C ASP A 149 -12.57 -13.31 7.36
N ALA A 150 -11.34 -13.15 7.86
CA ALA A 150 -10.26 -12.61 7.06
C ALA A 150 -9.94 -13.55 5.88
N ARG A 151 -9.73 -12.97 4.69
CA ARG A 151 -9.42 -13.75 3.47
C ARG A 151 -8.05 -14.41 3.50
N ARG A 152 -7.23 -14.08 4.46
CA ARG A 152 -5.92 -14.68 4.70
C ARG A 152 -6.07 -15.95 5.53
N ALA A 153 -5.12 -16.87 5.40
CA ALA A 153 -5.14 -18.13 6.16
C ALA A 153 -5.26 -17.88 7.67
N THR A 154 -6.16 -18.62 8.31
CA THR A 154 -6.44 -18.57 9.76
C THR A 154 -5.19 -18.74 10.63
N GLY A 155 -5.22 -18.15 11.83
CA GLY A 155 -4.13 -18.25 12.82
C GLY A 155 -2.99 -17.26 12.60
N LYS A 156 -3.17 -16.24 11.76
CA LYS A 156 -2.21 -15.15 11.55
C LYS A 156 -2.56 -13.94 12.42
N LYS A 157 -1.54 -13.14 12.70
CA LYS A 157 -1.70 -11.85 13.35
C LYS A 157 -2.50 -10.90 12.48
N LEU A 158 -3.26 -10.01 13.12
CA LEU A 158 -4.00 -8.94 12.46
C LEU A 158 -3.05 -7.99 11.73
N THR A 159 -3.42 -7.56 10.53
CA THR A 159 -2.67 -6.60 9.73
C THR A 159 -3.60 -5.50 9.19
N HIS A 160 -3.01 -4.43 8.64
CA HIS A 160 -3.77 -3.37 7.99
C HIS A 160 -4.54 -3.88 6.76
N GLU A 161 -4.04 -4.90 6.05
CA GLU A 161 -4.79 -5.46 4.91
C GLU A 161 -6.09 -6.16 5.37
N ASP A 162 -6.07 -6.85 6.53
CA ASP A 162 -7.26 -7.44 7.11
C ASP A 162 -8.29 -6.35 7.51
N LEU A 163 -7.79 -5.22 8.04
CA LEU A 163 -8.62 -4.06 8.36
C LEU A 163 -9.13 -3.38 7.09
N SER A 164 -8.29 -3.21 6.05
CA SER A 164 -8.73 -2.68 4.75
C SER A 164 -9.86 -3.51 4.18
N GLY A 165 -9.74 -4.83 4.14
CA GLY A 165 -10.79 -5.72 3.67
C GLY A 165 -12.11 -5.53 4.43
N ARG A 166 -12.07 -5.44 5.77
CA ARG A 166 -13.26 -5.19 6.59
C ARG A 166 -13.90 -3.84 6.34
N ILE A 167 -13.10 -2.79 6.23
CA ILE A 167 -13.59 -1.42 5.94
C ILE A 167 -14.22 -1.40 4.55
N ILE A 168 -13.58 -2.00 3.55
CA ILE A 168 -14.09 -2.10 2.19
C ILE A 168 -15.45 -2.80 2.16
N GLU A 169 -15.57 -3.95 2.78
CA GLU A 169 -16.80 -4.76 2.70
C GLU A 169 -17.92 -4.21 3.57
N ARG A 170 -17.63 -3.73 4.79
CA ARG A 170 -18.66 -3.34 5.77
C ARG A 170 -19.04 -1.87 5.76
N GLU A 171 -18.06 -1.00 5.55
CA GLU A 171 -18.26 0.46 5.66
C GLU A 171 -18.44 1.12 4.28
N LEU A 172 -17.63 0.70 3.28
CA LEU A 172 -17.62 1.32 1.96
C LEU A 172 -18.39 0.51 0.90
N GLY A 173 -18.81 -0.71 1.23
CA GLY A 173 -19.50 -1.61 0.31
C GLY A 173 -20.70 -0.98 -0.40
N PRO A 174 -21.63 -0.29 0.29
CA PRO A 174 -22.78 0.35 -0.36
C PRO A 174 -22.39 1.39 -1.41
N LEU A 175 -21.33 2.18 -1.17
CA LEU A 175 -20.83 3.15 -2.15
C LEU A 175 -20.17 2.46 -3.35
N LEU A 176 -19.38 1.42 -3.12
CA LEU A 176 -18.77 0.62 -4.19
C LEU A 176 -19.82 0.00 -5.10
N CYS A 177 -20.87 -0.60 -4.50
CA CYS A 177 -21.99 -1.16 -5.25
C CYS A 177 -22.78 -0.10 -6.02
N GLY A 178 -22.69 1.18 -5.66
CA GLY A 178 -23.37 2.28 -6.31
C GLY A 178 -22.66 2.85 -7.53
N LEU A 179 -21.36 2.61 -7.67
CA LEU A 179 -20.57 3.07 -8.82
C LEU A 179 -21.08 2.43 -10.13
N ARG A 180 -21.12 3.22 -11.22
CA ARG A 180 -21.62 2.78 -12.54
C ARG A 180 -20.69 3.13 -13.69
N ARG A 181 -19.59 3.82 -13.43
CA ARG A 181 -18.66 4.29 -14.46
C ARG A 181 -17.27 4.53 -13.90
N ALA A 182 -16.28 4.40 -14.75
CA ALA A 182 -14.92 4.89 -14.53
C ALA A 182 -14.79 6.32 -15.10
N PRO A 183 -13.79 7.11 -14.67
CA PRO A 183 -13.50 8.38 -15.31
C PRO A 183 -12.99 8.17 -16.73
N GLY A 184 -13.40 9.03 -17.67
CA GLY A 184 -12.95 8.99 -19.06
C GLY A 184 -13.81 9.83 -19.98
N GLU A 185 -13.37 9.94 -21.24
CA GLU A 185 -14.00 10.79 -22.26
C GLU A 185 -15.07 10.05 -23.07
N VAL A 186 -15.06 8.72 -23.07
CA VAL A 186 -15.91 7.87 -23.90
C VAL A 186 -16.96 7.18 -23.04
N ALA A 187 -18.15 7.79 -22.94
CA ALA A 187 -19.22 7.31 -22.06
C ALA A 187 -19.58 5.83 -22.28
N GLU A 188 -19.61 5.33 -23.53
CA GLU A 188 -19.92 3.94 -23.82
C GLU A 188 -18.85 2.94 -23.35
N ARG A 189 -17.59 3.36 -23.35
CA ARG A 189 -16.45 2.54 -22.89
C ARG A 189 -16.30 2.59 -21.36
N ASP A 190 -16.56 3.76 -20.78
CA ASP A 190 -16.26 4.05 -19.38
C ASP A 190 -17.45 3.71 -18.46
N ALA A 191 -18.68 3.52 -19.01
CA ALA A 191 -19.84 3.03 -18.28
C ALA A 191 -19.78 1.50 -18.10
N PHE A 192 -20.43 1.02 -17.02
CA PHE A 192 -20.67 -0.41 -16.82
C PHE A 192 -21.79 -0.88 -17.77
N SER A 193 -21.75 -2.15 -18.14
CA SER A 193 -22.86 -2.77 -18.86
C SER A 193 -24.08 -2.93 -17.94
N ASP A 194 -25.26 -3.07 -18.54
CA ASP A 194 -26.50 -3.26 -17.78
C ASP A 194 -26.41 -4.45 -16.83
N GLY A 195 -26.76 -4.21 -15.58
CA GLY A 195 -26.71 -5.22 -14.50
C GLY A 195 -25.34 -5.44 -13.88
N GLU A 196 -24.26 -4.83 -14.38
CA GLU A 196 -22.95 -4.88 -13.73
C GLU A 196 -22.89 -3.95 -12.52
N ALA A 197 -22.16 -4.40 -11.49
CA ALA A 197 -21.81 -3.62 -10.31
C ALA A 197 -20.48 -4.13 -9.74
N ILE A 198 -19.75 -3.27 -9.04
CA ILE A 198 -18.58 -3.70 -8.27
C ILE A 198 -19.06 -4.53 -7.08
N ASP A 199 -18.54 -5.74 -6.97
CA ASP A 199 -18.66 -6.52 -5.73
C ASP A 199 -17.53 -6.08 -4.78
N PRO A 200 -17.84 -5.56 -3.58
CA PRO A 200 -16.83 -5.18 -2.59
C PRO A 200 -15.85 -6.32 -2.24
N ALA A 201 -16.31 -7.58 -2.39
CA ALA A 201 -15.48 -8.74 -2.18
C ALA A 201 -14.34 -8.85 -3.22
N TRP A 202 -14.52 -8.36 -4.45
CA TRP A 202 -13.45 -8.32 -5.44
C TRP A 202 -12.36 -7.31 -5.05
N VAL A 203 -12.78 -6.14 -4.60
CA VAL A 203 -11.86 -5.08 -4.14
C VAL A 203 -11.09 -5.56 -2.91
N SER A 204 -11.78 -6.14 -1.92
CA SER A 204 -11.17 -6.73 -0.73
C SER A 204 -10.19 -7.86 -1.09
N PHE A 205 -10.53 -8.74 -2.05
CA PHE A 205 -9.65 -9.79 -2.54
C PHE A 205 -8.37 -9.23 -3.16
N LEU A 206 -8.49 -8.21 -4.01
CA LEU A 206 -7.34 -7.57 -4.64
C LEU A 206 -6.36 -6.98 -3.62
N VAL A 207 -6.89 -6.36 -2.56
CA VAL A 207 -6.12 -5.67 -1.51
C VAL A 207 -5.48 -6.63 -0.50
N SER A 208 -6.18 -7.69 -0.10
CA SER A 208 -5.82 -8.53 1.06
C SER A 208 -4.69 -9.54 0.81
N LYS A 209 -4.06 -9.55 -0.36
CA LYS A 209 -3.00 -10.52 -0.73
C LYS A 209 -3.40 -11.98 -0.37
N PRO A 210 -4.57 -12.46 -0.78
CA PRO A 210 -5.01 -13.81 -0.48
C PRO A 210 -4.11 -14.84 -1.21
N ALA A 211 -4.22 -16.10 -0.83
CA ALA A 211 -3.69 -17.16 -1.67
C ALA A 211 -4.32 -17.03 -3.08
N LEU A 212 -3.51 -17.06 -4.13
CA LEU A 212 -3.92 -16.86 -5.52
C LEU A 212 -5.01 -17.85 -6.01
N ALA A 213 -5.31 -18.86 -5.22
CA ALA A 213 -6.15 -20.00 -5.55
C ALA A 213 -7.60 -19.90 -5.09
N ASP A 214 -8.14 -18.70 -4.79
CA ASP A 214 -9.58 -18.62 -4.46
C ASP A 214 -10.43 -18.78 -5.72
N PRO A 215 -11.02 -19.98 -5.96
CA PRO A 215 -11.80 -20.24 -7.17
C PRO A 215 -13.15 -19.54 -7.17
N SER A 216 -13.58 -18.97 -6.06
CA SER A 216 -14.84 -18.22 -5.96
C SER A 216 -14.78 -16.86 -6.63
N MET A 217 -13.56 -16.31 -6.79
CA MET A 217 -13.35 -15.04 -7.46
C MET A 217 -13.38 -15.19 -9.00
N PRO A 218 -14.00 -14.26 -9.73
CA PRO A 218 -13.94 -14.23 -11.19
C PRO A 218 -12.50 -14.32 -11.71
N ARG A 219 -12.31 -15.03 -12.83
CA ARG A 219 -10.96 -15.23 -13.39
C ARG A 219 -10.23 -13.92 -13.67
N TRP A 220 -10.92 -12.92 -14.18
CA TRP A 220 -10.34 -11.62 -14.47
C TRP A 220 -9.83 -10.91 -13.21
N VAL A 221 -10.52 -11.03 -12.08
CA VAL A 221 -10.08 -10.47 -10.79
C VAL A 221 -8.78 -11.16 -10.35
N ARG A 222 -8.75 -12.50 -10.44
CA ARG A 222 -7.55 -13.28 -10.09
C ARG A 222 -6.35 -12.94 -10.97
N TRP A 223 -6.54 -12.72 -12.26
CA TRP A 223 -5.47 -12.37 -13.19
C TRP A 223 -4.92 -10.96 -13.00
N LEU A 224 -5.73 -10.04 -12.45
CA LEU A 224 -5.30 -8.67 -12.14
C LEU A 224 -4.75 -8.52 -10.71
N GLN A 225 -4.97 -9.51 -9.84
CA GLN A 225 -4.50 -9.49 -8.46
C GLN A 225 -2.97 -9.26 -8.32
N PRO A 226 -2.09 -9.80 -9.20
CA PRO A 226 -0.67 -9.51 -9.13
C PRO A 226 -0.30 -8.03 -9.31
N LEU A 227 -1.19 -7.18 -9.85
CA LEU A 227 -0.97 -5.72 -9.87
C LEU A 227 -1.05 -5.08 -8.48
N LEU A 228 -1.61 -5.76 -7.48
CA LEU A 228 -1.67 -5.32 -6.08
C LEU A 228 -0.71 -6.10 -5.16
N SER A 229 -0.29 -7.33 -5.54
CA SER A 229 0.55 -8.18 -4.69
C SER A 229 1.56 -9.02 -5.47
N GLY A 230 2.04 -8.51 -6.61
CA GLY A 230 3.01 -9.18 -7.49
C GLY A 230 4.46 -8.73 -7.29
N ILE A 231 5.28 -9.04 -8.29
CA ILE A 231 6.70 -8.67 -8.35
C ILE A 231 6.86 -7.15 -8.48
N PHE A 232 5.98 -6.54 -9.25
CA PHE A 232 5.75 -5.11 -9.28
C PHE A 232 4.26 -4.86 -9.06
N THR A 233 3.90 -3.77 -8.39
CA THR A 233 2.52 -3.42 -8.09
C THR A 233 2.27 -1.96 -8.41
N VAL A 234 1.01 -1.61 -8.66
CA VAL A 234 0.63 -0.20 -8.88
C VAL A 234 0.95 0.66 -7.65
N ASP A 235 0.90 0.08 -6.45
CA ASP A 235 1.33 0.67 -5.20
C ASP A 235 2.83 1.05 -5.26
N ASN A 236 3.71 0.08 -5.51
CA ASN A 236 5.14 0.35 -5.51
C ASN A 236 5.63 1.16 -6.73
N LEU A 237 4.89 1.14 -7.84
CA LEU A 237 5.12 2.03 -8.97
C LEU A 237 4.80 3.50 -8.63
N ASP A 238 3.85 3.77 -7.74
CA ASP A 238 3.60 5.12 -7.23
C ASP A 238 4.63 5.52 -6.18
N TYR A 239 4.74 4.75 -5.06
CA TYR A 239 5.55 5.23 -3.93
C TYR A 239 7.04 5.36 -4.27
N VAL A 240 7.62 4.51 -5.10
CA VAL A 240 9.04 4.65 -5.48
C VAL A 240 9.30 6.00 -6.14
N ARG A 241 8.42 6.46 -7.03
CA ARG A 241 8.54 7.77 -7.69
C ARG A 241 8.18 8.93 -6.76
N ARG A 242 7.07 8.80 -6.02
CA ARG A 242 6.56 9.83 -5.11
C ARG A 242 7.52 10.10 -3.96
N ASP A 243 7.97 9.06 -3.31
CA ASP A 243 8.90 9.16 -2.19
C ASP A 243 10.27 9.68 -2.64
N ALA A 244 10.77 9.23 -3.81
CA ALA A 244 11.99 9.76 -4.39
C ALA A 244 11.90 11.27 -4.63
N TYR A 245 10.80 11.72 -5.25
CA TYR A 245 10.57 13.14 -5.52
C TYR A 245 10.49 13.96 -4.23
N LEU A 246 9.71 13.51 -3.25
CA LEU A 246 9.45 14.25 -2.02
C LEU A 246 10.58 14.15 -0.98
N THR A 247 11.40 13.11 -1.03
CA THR A 247 12.63 13.05 -0.21
C THR A 247 13.82 13.74 -0.86
N GLY A 248 13.75 14.07 -2.15
CA GLY A 248 14.87 14.61 -2.93
C GLY A 248 15.94 13.57 -3.26
N VAL A 249 15.63 12.27 -3.14
CA VAL A 249 16.56 11.17 -3.47
C VAL A 249 16.41 10.81 -4.94
N ALA A 250 17.50 10.94 -5.70
CA ALA A 250 17.50 10.60 -7.11
C ALA A 250 17.63 9.08 -7.31
N VAL A 251 16.58 8.44 -7.80
CA VAL A 251 16.55 6.99 -8.11
C VAL A 251 16.79 6.66 -9.59
N GLY A 252 16.96 7.69 -10.41
CA GLY A 252 17.01 7.55 -11.86
C GLY A 252 15.62 7.45 -12.51
N PRO A 253 15.56 7.37 -13.83
CA PRO A 253 14.31 7.25 -14.55
C PRO A 253 13.68 5.88 -14.31
N VAL A 254 12.37 5.87 -14.03
CA VAL A 254 11.57 4.65 -13.93
C VAL A 254 10.63 4.61 -15.13
N GLU A 255 10.86 3.67 -16.07
CA GLU A 255 10.10 3.56 -17.32
C GLU A 255 8.77 2.80 -17.13
N VAL A 256 7.87 3.33 -16.29
CA VAL A 256 6.56 2.70 -16.01
C VAL A 256 5.74 2.51 -17.28
N GLU A 257 5.76 3.51 -18.17
CA GLU A 257 5.04 3.44 -19.45
C GLU A 257 5.54 2.29 -20.32
N ARG A 258 6.84 2.06 -20.37
CA ARG A 258 7.42 0.94 -21.12
C ARG A 258 7.00 -0.39 -20.51
N LEU A 259 7.07 -0.53 -19.18
CA LEU A 259 6.63 -1.73 -18.49
C LEU A 259 5.16 -2.05 -18.80
N ARG A 260 4.28 -1.04 -18.74
CA ARG A 260 2.86 -1.17 -19.05
C ARG A 260 2.58 -1.55 -20.49
N ARG A 261 3.29 -0.98 -21.45
CA ARG A 261 3.12 -1.28 -22.89
C ARG A 261 3.53 -2.69 -23.28
N TYR A 262 4.46 -3.29 -22.55
CA TYR A 262 4.89 -4.67 -22.79
C TYR A 262 4.15 -5.69 -21.91
N ALA A 263 3.24 -5.26 -21.06
CA ALA A 263 2.40 -6.14 -20.27
C ALA A 263 1.06 -6.43 -20.99
N PHE A 264 0.56 -7.64 -20.84
CA PHE A 264 -0.73 -8.09 -21.39
C PHE A 264 -1.28 -9.25 -20.55
N ILE A 265 -2.53 -9.62 -20.79
CA ILE A 265 -3.14 -10.81 -20.18
C ILE A 265 -3.11 -11.95 -21.18
N SER A 266 -2.49 -13.08 -20.79
CA SER A 266 -2.53 -14.35 -21.49
C SER A 266 -3.35 -15.38 -20.70
N GLU A 267 -3.46 -16.60 -21.20
CA GLU A 267 -4.07 -17.73 -20.47
C GLU A 267 -3.35 -18.02 -19.13
N ARG A 268 -2.10 -17.57 -18.98
CA ARG A 268 -1.29 -17.67 -17.78
C ARG A 268 -1.52 -16.51 -16.78
N GLY A 269 -2.40 -15.55 -17.12
CA GLY A 269 -2.66 -14.33 -16.35
C GLY A 269 -1.79 -13.16 -16.78
N LEU A 270 -1.36 -12.33 -15.81
CA LEU A 270 -0.50 -11.17 -16.09
C LEU A 270 0.82 -11.62 -16.69
N THR A 271 1.10 -11.15 -17.89
CA THR A 271 2.24 -11.57 -18.70
C THR A 271 3.05 -10.35 -19.14
N LEU A 272 4.37 -10.44 -19.03
CA LEU A 272 5.30 -9.45 -19.54
C LEU A 272 6.02 -10.02 -20.76
N TYR A 273 5.99 -9.29 -21.87
CA TYR A 273 6.78 -9.61 -23.05
C TYR A 273 8.26 -9.29 -22.79
N GLU A 274 9.17 -10.18 -23.18
CA GLU A 274 10.61 -10.12 -22.90
C GLU A 274 11.25 -8.72 -23.09
N PRO A 275 10.93 -7.92 -24.16
CA PRO A 275 11.48 -6.58 -24.32
C PRO A 275 11.11 -5.58 -23.21
N GLY A 276 10.17 -5.93 -22.34
CA GLY A 276 9.82 -5.16 -21.14
C GLY A 276 10.73 -5.43 -19.93
N LEU A 277 11.50 -6.53 -19.94
CA LEU A 277 12.37 -6.91 -18.82
C LEU A 277 13.36 -5.82 -18.37
N PRO A 278 14.04 -5.10 -19.26
CA PRO A 278 14.95 -4.02 -18.82
C PRO A 278 14.25 -2.93 -18.00
N ALA A 279 12.97 -2.62 -18.30
CA ALA A 279 12.20 -1.65 -17.51
C ALA A 279 11.84 -2.21 -16.13
N LEU A 280 11.53 -3.50 -16.03
CA LEU A 280 11.28 -4.18 -14.76
C LEU A 280 12.54 -4.23 -13.90
N GLU A 281 13.68 -4.61 -14.44
CA GLU A 281 14.97 -4.64 -13.72
C GLU A 281 15.37 -3.26 -13.21
N MET A 282 15.21 -2.23 -14.03
CA MET A 282 15.46 -0.83 -13.65
C MET A 282 14.54 -0.39 -12.50
N PHE A 283 13.27 -0.73 -12.57
CA PHE A 283 12.30 -0.44 -11.51
C PHE A 283 12.68 -1.14 -10.20
N LEU A 284 12.97 -2.44 -10.21
CA LEU A 284 13.40 -3.18 -9.02
C LEU A 284 14.70 -2.63 -8.41
N THR A 285 15.63 -2.19 -9.26
CA THR A 285 16.86 -1.52 -8.83
C THR A 285 16.57 -0.17 -8.17
N SER A 286 15.67 0.63 -8.74
CA SER A 286 15.25 1.92 -8.17
C SER A 286 14.55 1.73 -6.82
N ARG A 287 13.66 0.73 -6.72
CA ARG A 287 13.01 0.34 -5.46
C ARG A 287 14.03 -0.05 -4.40
N ARG A 288 15.01 -0.90 -4.74
CA ARG A 288 16.13 -1.26 -3.85
C ARG A 288 16.85 -0.01 -3.34
N PHE A 289 17.13 0.94 -4.23
CA PHE A 289 17.84 2.17 -3.88
C PHE A 289 17.04 2.99 -2.86
N MET A 290 15.72 3.12 -3.02
CA MET A 290 14.85 3.77 -2.04
C MET A 290 14.91 3.09 -0.68
N TYR A 291 14.88 1.75 -0.63
CA TYR A 291 15.03 1.02 0.63
C TYR A 291 16.35 1.35 1.31
N GLN A 292 17.45 1.37 0.57
CA GLN A 292 18.78 1.63 1.12
C GLN A 292 18.97 3.08 1.59
N GLN A 293 18.41 4.06 0.87
CA GLN A 293 18.65 5.47 1.13
C GLN A 293 17.64 6.10 2.07
N VAL A 294 16.38 5.66 2.04
CA VAL A 294 15.26 6.26 2.76
C VAL A 294 14.76 5.35 3.87
N TYR A 295 14.12 4.23 3.53
CA TYR A 295 13.40 3.43 4.52
C TYR A 295 14.34 2.74 5.52
N PHE A 296 15.51 2.30 5.07
CA PHE A 296 16.55 1.69 5.91
C PHE A 296 17.67 2.66 6.30
N HIS A 297 17.42 3.98 6.20
CA HIS A 297 18.41 4.97 6.61
C HIS A 297 18.74 4.82 8.10
N ARG A 298 20.03 4.81 8.45
CA ARG A 298 20.52 4.54 9.82
C ARG A 298 19.87 5.39 10.91
N THR A 299 19.56 6.67 10.61
CA THR A 299 18.92 7.57 11.58
C THR A 299 17.43 7.30 11.70
N VAL A 300 16.76 6.92 10.59
CA VAL A 300 15.37 6.46 10.61
C VAL A 300 15.25 5.26 11.54
N ARG A 301 16.07 4.23 11.30
CA ARG A 301 16.08 3.02 12.14
C ARG A 301 16.43 3.28 13.61
N ALA A 302 17.29 4.28 13.90
CA ALA A 302 17.56 4.69 15.26
C ALA A 302 16.33 5.31 15.94
N ILE A 303 15.55 6.12 15.21
CA ILE A 303 14.28 6.68 15.70
C ILE A 303 13.24 5.58 15.89
N ASP A 304 13.18 4.59 14.97
CA ASP A 304 12.27 3.45 15.07
C ASP A 304 12.55 2.61 16.33
N LEU A 305 13.81 2.45 16.73
CA LEU A 305 14.16 1.78 17.98
C LEU A 305 13.66 2.55 19.22
N ASP A 306 13.77 3.88 19.23
CA ASP A 306 13.21 4.70 20.28
C ASP A 306 11.67 4.63 20.28
N LEU A 307 11.06 4.69 19.10
CA LEU A 307 9.62 4.64 18.91
C LEU A 307 9.03 3.30 19.36
N ALA A 308 9.71 2.18 19.09
CA ALA A 308 9.28 0.83 19.48
C ALA A 308 9.10 0.69 21.01
N GLU A 309 9.86 1.44 21.80
CA GLU A 309 9.77 1.39 23.27
C GLU A 309 8.48 2.07 23.81
N VAL A 310 7.92 3.02 23.08
CA VAL A 310 6.82 3.87 23.58
C VAL A 310 5.53 3.75 22.78
N PHE A 311 5.57 3.22 21.57
CA PHE A 311 4.45 3.28 20.64
C PHE A 311 3.25 2.46 21.12
N GLY A 312 3.44 1.17 21.40
CA GLY A 312 2.37 0.29 21.88
C GLY A 312 1.68 0.84 23.15
N PRO A 313 2.42 1.21 24.22
CA PRO A 313 1.84 1.86 25.39
C PRO A 313 1.06 3.14 25.07
N SER A 314 1.57 3.98 24.15
CA SER A 314 0.91 5.23 23.76
C SER A 314 -0.40 4.99 23.01
N VAL A 315 -0.43 4.03 22.09
CA VAL A 315 -1.66 3.67 21.38
C VAL A 315 -2.70 3.09 22.36
N ARG A 316 -2.29 2.22 23.27
CA ARG A 316 -3.21 1.67 24.29
C ARG A 316 -3.79 2.75 25.20
N ALA A 317 -3.00 3.76 25.57
CA ALA A 317 -3.48 4.87 26.38
C ALA A 317 -4.57 5.70 25.68
N ILE A 318 -4.59 5.74 24.35
CA ILE A 318 -5.57 6.48 23.54
C ILE A 318 -6.74 5.59 23.12
N PHE A 319 -6.44 4.42 22.59
CA PHE A 319 -7.41 3.53 21.96
C PHE A 319 -7.96 2.46 22.91
N GLY A 320 -7.20 2.07 23.94
CA GLY A 320 -7.47 0.95 24.86
C GLY A 320 -6.96 -0.39 24.31
N ASP A 321 -7.31 -1.49 24.99
CA ASP A 321 -6.80 -2.84 24.73
C ASP A 321 -7.64 -3.66 23.73
N GLY A 322 -8.71 -3.10 23.18
CA GLY A 322 -9.60 -3.80 22.23
C GLY A 322 -9.00 -3.93 20.84
N SER A 323 -9.41 -4.99 20.11
CA SER A 323 -9.02 -5.17 18.72
C SER A 323 -9.61 -4.08 17.82
N PRO A 324 -8.80 -3.42 16.98
CA PRO A 324 -9.32 -2.49 15.96
C PRO A 324 -10.36 -3.13 15.02
N ALA A 325 -10.21 -4.41 14.71
CA ALA A 325 -11.14 -5.13 13.85
C ALA A 325 -12.57 -5.27 14.45
N GLU A 326 -12.69 -5.20 15.77
CA GLU A 326 -13.96 -5.25 16.49
C GLU A 326 -14.54 -3.87 16.81
N ARG A 327 -13.70 -2.82 16.70
CA ARG A 327 -14.01 -1.46 17.11
C ARG A 327 -13.75 -0.45 15.99
N LEU A 328 -14.22 -0.76 14.77
CA LEU A 328 -13.96 0.06 13.57
C LEU A 328 -14.35 1.53 13.77
N GLY A 329 -15.48 1.83 14.44
CA GLY A 329 -15.89 3.21 14.70
C GLY A 329 -14.86 4.00 15.50
N ALA A 330 -14.30 3.42 16.58
CA ALA A 330 -13.24 4.05 17.35
C ALA A 330 -11.91 4.08 16.57
N TYR A 331 -11.69 3.09 15.70
CA TYR A 331 -10.50 3.03 14.86
C TYR A 331 -10.48 4.13 13.79
N ALA A 332 -11.64 4.55 13.30
CA ALA A 332 -11.77 5.65 12.35
C ALA A 332 -11.19 6.98 12.90
N ASP A 333 -11.19 7.16 14.22
CA ASP A 333 -10.66 8.36 14.89
C ASP A 333 -9.17 8.25 15.25
N LEU A 334 -8.55 7.06 15.09
CA LEU A 334 -7.16 6.83 15.45
C LEU A 334 -6.21 7.19 14.31
N ASP A 335 -5.51 8.31 14.44
CA ASP A 335 -4.54 8.83 13.46
C ASP A 335 -3.35 9.54 14.14
N GLU A 336 -2.41 10.06 13.35
CA GLU A 336 -1.24 10.77 13.88
C GLU A 336 -1.58 12.15 14.46
N TYR A 337 -2.66 12.80 14.01
CA TYR A 337 -3.09 14.11 14.52
C TYR A 337 -3.69 13.99 15.92
N GLY A 338 -4.24 12.84 16.28
CA GLY A 338 -4.62 12.51 17.64
C GLY A 338 -3.43 12.09 18.51
N LEU A 339 -2.55 11.23 17.98
CA LEU A 339 -1.43 10.68 18.72
C LEU A 339 -0.32 11.70 19.03
N LEU A 340 0.14 12.47 18.03
CA LEU A 340 1.31 13.35 18.19
C LEU A 340 1.09 14.52 19.15
N PRO A 341 -0.06 15.22 19.18
CA PRO A 341 -0.36 16.20 20.22
C PRO A 341 -0.35 15.60 21.62
N GLN A 342 -0.87 14.39 21.78
CA GLN A 342 -0.86 13.70 23.05
C GLN A 342 0.56 13.30 23.47
N ALA A 343 1.37 12.79 22.56
CA ALA A 343 2.79 12.51 22.78
C ALA A 343 3.56 13.77 23.21
N ALA A 344 3.25 14.93 22.62
CA ALA A 344 3.84 16.21 23.01
C ALA A 344 3.46 16.63 24.45
N ARG A 345 2.24 16.32 24.90
CA ARG A 345 1.81 16.54 26.30
C ARG A 345 2.60 15.65 27.26
N TRP A 346 2.69 14.36 26.99
CA TRP A 346 3.50 13.42 27.77
C TRP A 346 4.98 13.85 27.83
N ALA A 347 5.53 14.33 26.72
CA ALA A 347 6.90 14.84 26.64
C ALA A 347 7.17 16.06 27.53
N ARG A 348 6.12 16.81 27.91
CA ARG A 348 6.18 17.93 28.89
C ARG A 348 5.87 17.51 30.32
N GLY A 349 5.54 16.25 30.55
CA GLY A 349 5.15 15.75 31.86
C GLY A 349 3.71 16.07 32.24
N GLU A 350 2.86 16.43 31.27
CA GLU A 350 1.44 16.69 31.50
C GLU A 350 0.69 15.37 31.58
N ALA A 351 -0.06 15.13 32.66
CA ALA A 351 -1.03 14.05 32.72
C ALA A 351 -2.22 14.38 31.79
N LEU A 352 -2.94 13.35 31.32
CA LEU A 352 -4.21 13.57 30.63
C LEU A 352 -5.19 14.24 31.61
N ALA A 353 -5.79 15.37 31.19
CA ALA A 353 -6.97 15.88 31.87
C ALA A 353 -8.09 14.84 31.71
N GLU A 354 -8.91 14.68 32.76
CA GLU A 354 -10.07 13.77 32.80
C GLU A 354 -11.00 13.95 31.61
N GLN A 355 -10.76 13.18 30.57
CA GLN A 355 -11.78 12.87 29.55
C GLN A 355 -11.99 11.36 29.57
N PRO A 356 -13.24 10.88 29.54
CA PRO A 356 -13.52 9.45 29.44
C PRO A 356 -13.12 8.98 28.04
N SER A 357 -11.85 8.66 27.90
CA SER A 357 -11.30 7.98 26.70
C SER A 357 -11.44 6.47 26.93
N PRO A 358 -11.56 5.67 25.86
CA PRO A 358 -11.57 4.21 25.96
C PRO A 358 -10.32 3.63 26.64
N GLY A 359 -9.20 4.36 26.64
CA GLY A 359 -8.04 4.15 27.50
C GLY A 359 -7.99 5.21 28.59
N ASP A 360 -7.39 4.91 29.75
CA ASP A 360 -7.29 5.83 30.88
C ASP A 360 -6.32 7.01 30.64
N GLY A 361 -5.67 7.04 29.48
CA GLY A 361 -4.71 8.07 29.06
C GLY A 361 -3.42 8.12 29.87
N THR A 362 -3.22 7.20 30.79
CA THR A 362 -1.99 7.12 31.59
C THR A 362 -0.93 6.32 30.84
N VAL A 363 0.32 6.79 30.90
CA VAL A 363 1.46 6.08 30.31
C VAL A 363 2.47 5.74 31.38
N THR A 364 3.21 4.68 31.18
CA THR A 364 4.27 4.22 32.09
C THR A 364 5.34 5.30 32.26
N PRO A 365 5.92 5.46 33.46
CA PRO A 365 7.07 6.35 33.64
C PRO A 365 8.18 6.08 32.62
N GLY A 366 8.70 7.14 32.00
CA GLY A 366 9.72 7.04 30.94
C GLY A 366 9.21 7.26 29.53
N VAL A 367 7.92 6.99 29.25
CA VAL A 367 7.33 7.22 27.92
C VAL A 367 7.42 8.69 27.50
N GLY A 368 7.17 9.63 28.43
CA GLY A 368 7.27 11.06 28.15
C GLY A 368 8.70 11.50 27.77
N SER A 369 9.73 11.00 28.45
CA SER A 369 11.13 11.33 28.15
C SER A 369 11.55 10.78 26.78
N ALA A 370 11.11 9.58 26.42
CA ALA A 370 11.39 8.99 25.12
C ALA A 370 10.67 9.75 24.00
N TRP A 371 9.38 10.09 24.16
CA TRP A 371 8.69 10.97 23.21
C TRP A 371 9.38 12.33 23.05
N ARG A 372 9.87 12.90 24.16
CA ARG A 372 10.66 14.15 24.09
C ARG A 372 11.91 14.00 23.22
N ALA A 373 12.64 12.89 23.35
CA ALA A 373 13.81 12.60 22.53
C ALA A 373 13.43 12.46 21.05
N ILE A 374 12.36 11.73 20.73
CA ILE A 374 11.86 11.53 19.38
C ILE A 374 11.45 12.87 18.75
N LEU A 375 10.57 13.63 19.41
CA LEU A 375 10.02 14.90 18.90
C LEU A 375 11.10 15.97 18.74
N LEU A 376 12.17 15.96 19.55
CA LEU A 376 13.33 16.84 19.41
C LEU A 376 14.38 16.28 18.44
N ARG A 377 14.11 15.13 17.78
CA ARG A 377 15.02 14.45 16.85
C ARG A 377 16.39 14.18 17.48
N LYS A 378 16.38 13.67 18.73
CA LYS A 378 17.56 13.28 19.49
C LYS A 378 17.54 11.77 19.76
N PRO A 379 17.69 10.91 18.74
CA PRO A 379 17.61 9.47 18.94
C PRO A 379 18.63 9.01 19.98
N THR A 380 18.20 8.12 20.87
CA THR A 380 19.07 7.60 21.94
C THR A 380 20.00 6.50 21.44
N TRP A 381 19.70 5.93 20.27
CA TRP A 381 20.49 4.87 19.65
C TRP A 381 21.47 5.42 18.63
N ARG A 382 22.68 4.83 18.56
CA ARG A 382 23.72 5.14 17.58
C ARG A 382 24.21 3.86 16.92
N ALA A 383 24.25 3.83 15.60
CA ALA A 383 24.84 2.75 14.84
C ALA A 383 26.36 2.67 15.05
N GLU A 384 26.87 1.48 15.42
CA GLU A 384 28.29 1.19 15.65
C GLU A 384 28.88 0.32 14.54
N ALA A 385 28.11 -0.63 14.02
CA ALA A 385 28.53 -1.52 12.95
C ALA A 385 27.38 -1.75 11.97
N GLU A 386 27.71 -1.95 10.72
CA GLU A 386 26.77 -2.22 9.62
C GLU A 386 27.39 -3.22 8.65
N PHE A 387 26.58 -4.13 8.12
CA PHE A 387 26.89 -4.80 6.86
C PHE A 387 25.67 -4.90 5.98
N ARG A 388 25.90 -5.08 4.69
CA ARG A 388 24.86 -5.27 3.67
C ARG A 388 25.03 -6.64 3.03
N ALA A 389 23.93 -7.28 2.73
CA ALA A 389 23.92 -8.57 2.04
C ALA A 389 22.77 -8.63 1.04
N GLU A 390 23.02 -9.40 -0.01
CA GLU A 390 22.05 -9.83 -1.00
C GLU A 390 22.04 -11.36 -0.96
N TYR A 391 20.86 -11.95 -0.95
CA TYR A 391 20.77 -13.40 -0.89
C TYR A 391 19.47 -13.92 -1.54
N GLY A 392 19.41 -15.23 -1.73
CA GLY A 392 18.29 -15.95 -2.34
C GLY A 392 18.13 -17.32 -1.71
N ALA A 393 17.92 -18.35 -2.51
CA ALA A 393 17.75 -19.75 -2.07
C ALA A 393 18.91 -20.30 -1.23
N GLY A 394 20.11 -19.69 -1.31
CA GLY A 394 21.26 -20.03 -0.48
C GLY A 394 21.15 -19.67 0.99
N GLY A 395 20.08 -18.98 1.37
CA GLY A 395 19.76 -18.63 2.75
C GLY A 395 20.37 -17.31 3.22
N ARG A 396 19.94 -16.92 4.40
CA ARG A 396 20.28 -15.69 5.08
C ARG A 396 21.72 -15.75 5.63
N PRO A 397 22.48 -14.64 5.65
CA PRO A 397 23.88 -14.62 6.10
C PRO A 397 24.01 -14.67 7.64
N GLU A 398 23.58 -15.78 8.28
CA GLU A 398 23.46 -15.91 9.73
C GLU A 398 24.79 -15.73 10.46
N GLU A 399 25.93 -16.20 9.92
CA GLU A 399 27.26 -16.02 10.51
C GLU A 399 27.64 -14.53 10.61
N ARG A 400 27.33 -13.76 9.56
CA ARG A 400 27.59 -12.31 9.54
C ARG A 400 26.66 -11.56 10.48
N ILE A 401 25.41 -12.00 10.63
CA ILE A 401 24.47 -11.46 11.61
C ILE A 401 24.99 -11.75 13.03
N ALA A 402 25.41 -12.97 13.32
CA ALA A 402 25.98 -13.36 14.61
C ALA A 402 27.25 -12.55 14.96
N ALA A 403 28.06 -12.17 13.97
CA ALA A 403 29.25 -11.36 14.17
C ALA A 403 28.94 -9.91 14.67
N LEU A 404 27.71 -9.40 14.51
CA LEU A 404 27.28 -8.15 15.14
C LEU A 404 27.16 -8.26 16.66
N GLY A 405 27.18 -9.46 17.22
CA GLY A 405 27.06 -9.75 18.64
C GLY A 405 25.61 -9.99 19.07
N ARG A 406 25.42 -10.08 20.39
CA ARG A 406 24.09 -10.33 20.96
C ARG A 406 23.40 -9.02 21.36
N PRO A 407 22.07 -8.93 21.23
CA PRO A 407 21.32 -7.79 21.80
C PRO A 407 21.40 -7.83 23.34
N GLU A 408 21.47 -6.64 23.93
CA GLU A 408 21.42 -6.41 25.37
C GLU A 408 20.30 -5.40 25.65
N PRO A 409 19.24 -5.78 26.38
CA PRO A 409 18.11 -4.88 26.64
C PRO A 409 18.56 -3.51 27.17
N GLY A 410 18.08 -2.44 26.56
CA GLY A 410 18.40 -1.06 26.92
C GLY A 410 19.84 -0.59 26.63
N ARG A 411 20.71 -1.44 26.06
CA ARG A 411 22.13 -1.11 25.79
C ARG A 411 22.55 -1.35 24.34
N ILE A 412 22.21 -2.52 23.80
CA ILE A 412 22.58 -2.95 22.45
C ILE A 412 21.35 -3.49 21.74
N ALA A 413 21.07 -2.96 20.56
CA ALA A 413 20.05 -3.47 19.65
C ALA A 413 20.70 -3.99 18.35
N ILE A 414 20.19 -5.10 17.84
CA ILE A 414 20.52 -5.60 16.50
C ILE A 414 19.29 -5.37 15.63
N ASP A 415 19.46 -4.54 14.63
CA ASP A 415 18.42 -4.18 13.67
C ASP A 415 18.70 -4.90 12.34
N LEU A 416 17.68 -5.61 11.85
CA LEU A 416 17.73 -6.37 10.62
C LEU A 416 16.67 -5.79 9.67
N ALA A 417 17.08 -4.81 8.87
CA ALA A 417 16.23 -4.19 7.86
C ALA A 417 16.32 -4.99 6.56
N GLU A 418 15.27 -5.73 6.26
CA GLU A 418 15.21 -6.67 5.14
C GLU A 418 13.99 -6.38 4.27
N VAL A 419 14.14 -6.55 2.97
CA VAL A 419 13.05 -6.42 2.01
C VAL A 419 13.15 -7.49 0.92
N ASP A 420 11.99 -8.03 0.55
CA ASP A 420 11.82 -8.93 -0.57
C ASP A 420 11.85 -8.13 -1.89
N ALA A 421 12.78 -8.45 -2.78
CA ALA A 421 12.82 -7.89 -4.12
C ALA A 421 11.93 -8.69 -5.07
N ARG A 422 11.93 -10.00 -4.93
CA ARG A 422 11.10 -10.96 -5.66
C ARG A 422 10.95 -12.25 -4.86
N PRO A 423 9.93 -13.08 -5.13
CA PRO A 423 9.84 -14.40 -4.49
C PRO A 423 11.10 -15.22 -4.74
N ALA A 424 11.62 -15.85 -3.68
CA ALA A 424 12.77 -16.76 -3.78
C ALA A 424 12.38 -18.11 -4.42
N ASP A 425 11.13 -18.55 -4.19
CA ASP A 425 10.58 -19.75 -4.81
C ASP A 425 10.19 -19.47 -6.27
N PRO A 426 10.81 -20.16 -7.25
CA PRO A 426 10.49 -19.97 -8.66
C PRO A 426 9.01 -20.24 -9.00
N ALA A 427 8.38 -21.21 -8.38
CA ALA A 427 6.97 -21.53 -8.65
C ALA A 427 6.04 -20.42 -8.19
N VAL A 428 6.33 -19.80 -7.04
CA VAL A 428 5.61 -18.62 -6.57
C VAL A 428 5.83 -17.43 -7.50
N ALA A 429 7.08 -17.18 -7.91
CA ALA A 429 7.39 -16.08 -8.83
C ALA A 429 6.66 -16.25 -10.18
N ASP A 430 6.69 -17.44 -10.77
CA ASP A 430 6.04 -17.74 -12.05
C ASP A 430 4.49 -17.73 -11.96
N SER A 431 3.93 -17.88 -10.75
CA SER A 431 2.48 -17.74 -10.53
C SER A 431 2.02 -16.28 -10.45
N LEU A 432 2.91 -15.35 -10.13
CA LEU A 432 2.61 -13.92 -10.02
C LEU A 432 2.82 -13.15 -11.33
N LEU A 433 3.73 -13.63 -12.17
CA LEU A 433 4.05 -12.99 -13.45
C LEU A 433 4.49 -14.07 -14.44
N ALA A 434 3.85 -14.13 -15.58
CA ALA A 434 4.35 -14.90 -16.72
C ALA A 434 5.30 -14.02 -17.54
N ILE A 435 6.33 -14.62 -18.13
CA ILE A 435 7.20 -13.94 -19.09
C ILE A 435 7.14 -14.70 -20.41
N GLU A 436 6.96 -13.97 -21.51
CA GLU A 436 6.91 -14.51 -22.85
C GLU A 436 8.08 -13.98 -23.66
N SER A 437 8.86 -14.89 -24.23
CA SER A 437 9.98 -14.57 -25.10
C SER A 437 9.50 -14.13 -26.49
N ARG A 438 10.44 -13.67 -27.32
CA ARG A 438 10.15 -13.22 -28.68
C ARG A 438 9.65 -14.32 -29.62
N ASP A 439 9.94 -15.58 -29.33
CA ASP A 439 9.46 -16.75 -30.08
C ASP A 439 8.15 -17.34 -29.51
N GLY A 440 7.57 -16.70 -28.48
CA GLY A 440 6.34 -17.14 -27.82
C GLY A 440 6.55 -18.19 -26.72
N SER A 441 7.79 -18.61 -26.44
CA SER A 441 8.06 -19.55 -25.36
C SER A 441 7.98 -18.87 -23.98
N ALA A 442 7.74 -19.67 -22.94
CA ALA A 442 7.73 -19.19 -21.57
C ALA A 442 9.16 -19.09 -21.03
N ILE A 443 9.45 -18.00 -20.33
CA ILE A 443 10.69 -17.80 -19.56
C ILE A 443 10.33 -17.82 -18.08
N SER A 444 11.05 -18.56 -17.25
CA SER A 444 10.89 -18.47 -15.81
C SER A 444 11.32 -17.08 -15.31
N VAL A 445 10.52 -16.50 -14.43
CA VAL A 445 10.81 -15.21 -13.77
C VAL A 445 12.15 -15.24 -13.05
N SER A 446 12.46 -16.35 -12.38
CA SER A 446 13.74 -16.50 -11.68
C SER A 446 14.95 -16.49 -12.62
N ALA A 447 14.81 -17.04 -13.84
CA ALA A 447 15.85 -16.98 -14.85
C ALA A 447 15.95 -15.57 -15.47
N ALA A 448 14.82 -14.96 -15.79
CA ALA A 448 14.77 -13.61 -16.37
C ALA A 448 15.31 -12.54 -15.44
N LEU A 449 15.08 -12.68 -14.13
CA LEU A 449 15.53 -11.75 -13.09
C LEU A 449 16.72 -12.30 -12.28
N ALA A 450 17.59 -13.10 -12.89
CA ALA A 450 18.75 -13.70 -12.22
C ALA A 450 19.72 -12.64 -11.65
N SER A 451 19.78 -11.45 -12.27
CA SER A 451 20.56 -10.30 -11.80
C SER A 451 19.99 -9.63 -10.55
N ILE A 452 18.71 -9.87 -10.22
CA ILE A 452 18.01 -9.29 -9.06
C ILE A 452 17.99 -10.33 -7.94
N PRO A 453 18.62 -10.10 -6.79
CA PRO A 453 18.56 -11.01 -5.65
C PRO A 453 17.13 -11.09 -5.09
N ALA A 454 16.78 -12.18 -4.42
CA ALA A 454 15.45 -12.33 -3.82
C ALA A 454 15.29 -11.39 -2.62
N TYR A 455 16.34 -11.23 -1.81
CA TYR A 455 16.32 -10.43 -0.58
C TYR A 455 17.46 -9.42 -0.52
N TRP A 456 17.18 -8.27 0.05
CA TRP A 456 18.17 -7.26 0.44
C TRP A 456 18.13 -7.05 1.94
N LEU A 457 19.29 -7.12 2.59
CA LEU A 457 19.45 -6.98 4.03
C LEU A 457 20.46 -5.87 4.33
N ILE A 458 20.09 -4.98 5.25
CA ILE A 458 21.03 -4.13 5.98
C ILE A 458 20.93 -4.49 7.44
N ALA A 459 21.98 -5.08 7.99
CA ALA A 459 22.06 -5.46 9.39
C ALA A 459 22.95 -4.47 10.15
N ARG A 460 22.46 -4.00 11.30
CA ARG A 460 23.16 -3.00 12.13
C ARG A 460 23.17 -3.38 13.59
N ARG A 461 24.28 -3.06 14.23
CA ARG A 461 24.39 -3.00 15.67
C ARG A 461 24.23 -1.55 16.12
N TYR A 462 23.30 -1.31 17.01
CA TYR A 462 23.11 -0.03 17.67
C TYR A 462 23.52 -0.11 19.14
N ARG A 463 24.13 0.98 19.65
CA ARG A 463 24.38 1.18 21.06
C ARG A 463 23.57 2.35 21.56
N ARG A 464 22.97 2.22 22.76
CA ARG A 464 22.32 3.33 23.43
C ARG A 464 23.37 4.34 23.91
N ARG A 465 23.12 5.62 23.68
CA ARG A 465 23.91 6.72 24.23
C ARG A 465 23.68 6.76 25.73
N GLY A 466 24.73 6.92 26.53
CA GLY A 466 24.65 7.10 27.97
C GLY A 466 24.07 8.45 28.36
#